data_22f69ab101ab813d573a83e83e830760
#
_entry.id   22f69ab101ab813d573a83e83e830760
#
_cell.length_a   1.000
_cell.length_b   1.000
_cell.length_c   1.000
_cell.angle_alpha   90.00
_cell.angle_beta   90.00
_cell.angle_gamma   90.00
#
_symmetry.space_group_name_H-M   'P 1'
#
loop_
_entity.id
_entity.type
_entity.pdbx_description
1 polymer ?
#
loop_
_entity_poly.entity_id
_entity_poly.type
_entity_poly.pdbx_seq_one_letter_code
_entity_poly.pdbx_strand_id
1 'polypeptide(L)'
;MSLLSDTDLYLFNEGRHLRLYDRLGAHLGTALADGTEVSGCHFAVWAPNAAKVSVIGDWNDWNPERNPLTVVGASGIHYGFAENVKEGQRYVYQIVSQHGAYTVDKADPVGFSAEVSPAKASVVTRLDYDWGDADWLQQRRKKNALSAPQSIYELHLGSWQRGEGGRFLSYREVAPRLCEY
;
A
#
# COMPACT_ATOMS: atom_id res chain seq x y z
N MET A 1 -14.47 -0.23 13.92
CA MET A 1 -14.70 1.10 13.31
C MET A 1 -14.14 1.09 11.90
N SER A 2 -14.79 1.76 10.96
CA SER A 2 -14.24 1.92 9.60
C SER A 2 -12.97 2.76 9.63
N LEU A 3 -11.99 2.44 8.79
CA LEU A 3 -10.79 3.26 8.58
C LEU A 3 -11.13 4.59 7.86
N LEU A 4 -12.25 4.62 7.12
CA LEU A 4 -12.78 5.78 6.41
C LEU A 4 -13.78 6.54 7.28
N SER A 5 -13.53 7.83 7.51
CA SER A 5 -14.44 8.78 8.15
C SER A 5 -15.29 9.53 7.12
N ASP A 6 -16.37 10.19 7.57
CA ASP A 6 -17.17 11.05 6.70
C ASP A 6 -16.36 12.20 6.10
N THR A 7 -15.37 12.70 6.84
CA THR A 7 -14.44 13.72 6.33
C THR A 7 -13.55 13.17 5.20
N ASP A 8 -13.06 11.92 5.34
CA ASP A 8 -12.28 11.28 4.28
C ASP A 8 -13.11 11.12 3.00
N LEU A 9 -14.38 10.70 3.14
CA LEU A 9 -15.29 10.55 2.00
C LEU A 9 -15.63 11.89 1.35
N TYR A 10 -15.87 12.94 2.15
CA TYR A 10 -16.10 14.28 1.64
C TYR A 10 -14.90 14.79 0.84
N LEU A 11 -13.71 14.73 1.42
CA LEU A 11 -12.48 15.18 0.75
C LEU A 11 -12.16 14.36 -0.50
N PHE A 12 -12.47 13.06 -0.48
CA PHE A 12 -12.31 12.17 -1.64
C PHE A 12 -13.23 12.63 -2.79
N ASN A 13 -14.52 12.83 -2.52
CA ASN A 13 -15.49 13.25 -3.53
C ASN A 13 -15.17 14.64 -4.11
N GLU A 14 -14.57 15.53 -3.31
CA GLU A 14 -14.09 16.84 -3.75
C GLU A 14 -12.75 16.79 -4.53
N GLY A 15 -12.11 15.62 -4.61
CA GLY A 15 -10.78 15.48 -5.22
C GLY A 15 -9.67 16.17 -4.43
N ARG A 16 -9.84 16.39 -3.13
CA ARG A 16 -8.94 17.15 -2.24
C ARG A 16 -8.28 16.31 -1.15
N HIS A 17 -8.48 15.02 -1.14
CA HIS A 17 -7.88 14.13 -0.15
C HIS A 17 -6.42 13.80 -0.52
N LEU A 18 -5.47 14.59 0.01
CA LEU A 18 -4.05 14.47 -0.34
C LEU A 18 -3.35 13.26 0.31
N ARG A 19 -4.02 12.54 1.21
CA ARG A 19 -3.47 11.38 1.95
C ARG A 19 -4.36 10.14 1.80
N LEU A 20 -4.85 9.88 0.61
CA LEU A 20 -5.70 8.71 0.34
C LEU A 20 -5.00 7.38 0.64
N TYR A 21 -3.68 7.33 0.52
CA TYR A 21 -2.87 6.16 0.87
C TYR A 21 -2.94 5.77 2.35
N ASP A 22 -3.37 6.66 3.24
CA ASP A 22 -3.63 6.33 4.66
C ASP A 22 -4.99 5.64 4.85
N ARG A 23 -5.82 5.56 3.81
CA ARG A 23 -7.18 5.07 3.84
C ARG A 23 -7.47 3.94 2.86
N LEU A 24 -6.97 4.08 1.63
CA LEU A 24 -7.06 3.04 0.61
C LEU A 24 -5.86 2.09 0.72
N GLY A 25 -6.02 0.87 0.22
CA GLY A 25 -5.01 -0.17 0.33
C GLY A 25 -5.28 -1.13 1.47
N ALA A 26 -4.23 -1.81 1.93
CA ALA A 26 -4.26 -2.78 3.02
C ALA A 26 -3.56 -2.20 4.27
N HIS A 27 -4.29 -2.06 5.38
CA HIS A 27 -3.79 -1.50 6.63
C HIS A 27 -3.98 -2.47 7.79
N LEU A 28 -2.89 -3.00 8.32
CA LEU A 28 -2.92 -3.84 9.52
C LEU A 28 -3.40 -3.04 10.73
N GLY A 29 -4.31 -3.63 11.50
CA GLY A 29 -4.93 -2.97 12.65
C GLY A 29 -5.89 -3.90 13.39
N THR A 30 -6.79 -3.30 14.14
CA THR A 30 -7.82 -4.01 14.89
C THR A 30 -9.22 -3.54 14.51
N ALA A 31 -10.21 -4.40 14.71
CA ALA A 31 -11.63 -4.08 14.64
C ALA A 31 -12.38 -4.74 15.80
N LEU A 32 -13.59 -4.27 16.06
CA LEU A 32 -14.48 -4.91 17.02
C LEU A 32 -15.35 -5.95 16.30
N ALA A 33 -15.23 -7.22 16.71
CA ALA A 33 -16.10 -8.31 16.31
C ALA A 33 -16.84 -8.79 17.55
N ASP A 34 -18.16 -8.69 17.54
CA ASP A 34 -19.04 -9.07 18.66
C ASP A 34 -18.61 -8.49 20.03
N GLY A 35 -18.13 -7.24 20.02
CA GLY A 35 -17.65 -6.54 21.22
C GLY A 35 -16.22 -6.90 21.66
N THR A 36 -15.54 -7.81 20.97
CA THR A 36 -14.16 -8.21 21.22
C THR A 36 -13.24 -7.57 20.18
N GLU A 37 -12.12 -7.02 20.62
CA GLU A 37 -11.09 -6.51 19.72
C GLU A 37 -10.34 -7.65 19.05
N VAL A 38 -10.35 -7.69 17.72
CA VAL A 38 -9.68 -8.68 16.91
C VAL A 38 -8.66 -8.04 16.00
N SER A 39 -7.49 -8.68 15.84
CA SER A 39 -6.44 -8.22 14.94
C SER A 39 -6.66 -8.72 13.53
N GLY A 40 -6.29 -7.90 12.53
CA GLY A 40 -6.44 -8.24 11.12
C GLY A 40 -5.97 -7.11 10.21
N CYS A 41 -6.64 -6.96 9.07
CA CYS A 41 -6.32 -5.94 8.09
C CYS A 41 -7.59 -5.28 7.54
N HIS A 42 -7.57 -3.97 7.48
CA HIS A 42 -8.55 -3.16 6.76
C HIS A 42 -8.18 -3.11 5.28
N PHE A 43 -9.14 -3.32 4.42
CA PHE A 43 -8.98 -3.24 2.96
C PHE A 43 -9.94 -2.21 2.40
N ALA A 44 -9.43 -1.32 1.57
CA ALA A 44 -10.25 -0.33 0.88
C ALA A 44 -9.74 -0.10 -0.55
N VAL A 45 -10.66 -0.14 -1.52
CA VAL A 45 -10.34 0.10 -2.93
C VAL A 45 -11.46 0.88 -3.61
N TRP A 46 -11.08 1.82 -4.46
CA TRP A 46 -12.03 2.52 -5.31
C TRP A 46 -12.33 1.72 -6.58
N ALA A 47 -13.57 1.28 -6.70
CA ALA A 47 -14.04 0.47 -7.83
C ALA A 47 -15.50 0.86 -8.17
N PRO A 48 -15.74 2.09 -8.70
CA PRO A 48 -17.09 2.65 -8.86
C PRO A 48 -17.98 1.87 -9.84
N ASN A 49 -17.38 1.13 -10.76
CA ASN A 49 -18.09 0.32 -11.76
C ASN A 49 -18.20 -1.16 -11.38
N ALA A 50 -17.87 -1.51 -10.13
CA ALA A 50 -17.99 -2.88 -9.63
C ALA A 50 -19.41 -3.14 -9.09
N ALA A 51 -19.98 -4.29 -9.44
CA ALA A 51 -21.17 -4.83 -8.79
C ALA A 51 -20.84 -5.52 -7.47
N LYS A 52 -19.67 -6.16 -7.40
CA LYS A 52 -19.14 -6.83 -6.20
C LYS A 52 -17.61 -6.71 -6.19
N VAL A 53 -17.03 -6.48 -5.03
CA VAL A 53 -15.60 -6.57 -4.78
C VAL A 53 -15.37 -7.48 -3.59
N SER A 54 -14.42 -8.39 -3.70
CA SER A 54 -13.96 -9.24 -2.60
C SER A 54 -12.45 -9.16 -2.50
N VAL A 55 -11.89 -9.15 -1.29
CA VAL A 55 -10.45 -9.33 -1.12
C VAL A 55 -10.17 -10.82 -0.92
N ILE A 56 -9.25 -11.35 -1.73
CA ILE A 56 -8.83 -12.75 -1.68
C ILE A 56 -7.33 -12.82 -1.49
N GLY A 57 -6.88 -13.77 -0.68
CA GLY A 57 -5.46 -13.90 -0.34
C GLY A 57 -5.13 -15.16 0.45
N ASP A 58 -3.90 -15.21 0.94
CA ASP A 58 -3.35 -16.38 1.62
C ASP A 58 -4.13 -16.81 2.88
N TRP A 59 -4.83 -15.88 3.55
CA TRP A 59 -5.58 -16.18 4.80
C TRP A 59 -6.95 -16.78 4.57
N ASN A 60 -7.52 -16.64 3.38
CA ASN A 60 -8.88 -17.09 3.08
C ASN A 60 -8.96 -18.10 1.93
N ASP A 61 -7.85 -18.79 1.61
CA ASP A 61 -7.71 -19.76 0.53
C ASP A 61 -8.11 -19.20 -0.83
N TRP A 62 -7.91 -17.91 -1.04
CA TRP A 62 -8.27 -17.18 -2.27
C TRP A 62 -9.76 -17.29 -2.61
N ASN A 63 -10.61 -17.42 -1.59
CA ASN A 63 -12.05 -17.60 -1.74
C ASN A 63 -12.81 -16.27 -1.64
N PRO A 64 -13.48 -15.79 -2.72
CA PRO A 64 -14.15 -14.50 -2.77
C PRO A 64 -15.40 -14.40 -1.87
N GLU A 65 -15.95 -15.52 -1.42
CA GLU A 65 -17.13 -15.51 -0.55
C GLU A 65 -16.79 -15.23 0.92
N ARG A 66 -15.51 -15.33 1.30
CA ARG A 66 -15.10 -15.17 2.71
C ARG A 66 -14.93 -13.72 3.13
N ASN A 67 -14.43 -12.85 2.26
CA ASN A 67 -14.18 -11.44 2.57
C ASN A 67 -14.73 -10.51 1.49
N PRO A 68 -16.08 -10.47 1.31
CA PRO A 68 -16.69 -9.46 0.46
C PRO A 68 -16.51 -8.06 1.08
N LEU A 69 -16.27 -7.07 0.24
CA LEU A 69 -16.19 -5.67 0.63
C LEU A 69 -17.52 -4.97 0.37
N THR A 70 -17.86 -4.03 1.25
CA THR A 70 -19.09 -3.23 1.16
C THR A 70 -18.79 -1.85 0.59
N VAL A 71 -19.63 -1.37 -0.35
CA VAL A 71 -19.51 -0.02 -0.87
C VAL A 71 -19.84 1.02 0.21
N VAL A 72 -19.02 2.05 0.34
CA VAL A 72 -19.17 3.11 1.35
C VAL A 72 -19.92 4.29 0.74
N GLY A 73 -21.21 4.41 1.08
CA GLY A 73 -22.08 5.48 0.54
C GLY A 73 -22.12 5.49 -1.00
N ALA A 74 -22.02 6.68 -1.58
CA ALA A 74 -21.99 6.90 -3.04
C ALA A 74 -20.57 7.11 -3.59
N SER A 75 -19.52 6.85 -2.80
CA SER A 75 -18.13 7.14 -3.18
C SER A 75 -17.55 6.20 -4.24
N GLY A 76 -18.13 5.01 -4.38
CA GLY A 76 -17.55 3.92 -5.17
C GLY A 76 -16.34 3.25 -4.49
N ILE A 77 -16.02 3.61 -3.23
CA ILE A 77 -15.02 2.92 -2.43
C ILE A 77 -15.66 1.68 -1.79
N HIS A 78 -15.03 0.54 -1.96
CA HIS A 78 -15.38 -0.72 -1.29
C HIS A 78 -14.43 -0.93 -0.12
N TYR A 79 -14.99 -1.24 1.05
CA TYR A 79 -14.25 -1.38 2.31
C TYR A 79 -14.66 -2.65 3.05
N GLY A 80 -13.73 -3.25 3.76
CA GLY A 80 -13.97 -4.36 4.66
C GLY A 80 -12.79 -4.62 5.59
N PHE A 81 -13.00 -5.47 6.59
CA PHE A 81 -11.99 -5.96 7.51
C PHE A 81 -11.89 -7.47 7.41
N ALA A 82 -10.68 -7.99 7.34
CA ALA A 82 -10.40 -9.41 7.39
C ALA A 82 -9.57 -9.74 8.63
N GLU A 83 -10.07 -10.67 9.44
CA GLU A 83 -9.42 -11.12 10.66
C GLU A 83 -8.21 -12.01 10.36
N ASN A 84 -7.27 -12.04 11.32
CA ASN A 84 -6.09 -12.91 11.28
C ASN A 84 -5.14 -12.70 10.10
N VAL A 85 -5.30 -11.62 9.36
CA VAL A 85 -4.37 -11.23 8.29
C VAL A 85 -3.06 -10.76 8.91
N LYS A 86 -1.94 -11.20 8.33
CA LYS A 86 -0.59 -10.92 8.81
C LYS A 86 0.25 -10.22 7.72
N GLU A 87 1.28 -9.52 8.17
CA GLU A 87 2.29 -8.98 7.28
C GLU A 87 2.94 -10.07 6.42
N GLY A 88 3.25 -9.75 5.16
CA GLY A 88 3.85 -10.66 4.20
C GLY A 88 2.83 -11.52 3.42
N GLN A 89 1.55 -11.55 3.81
CA GLN A 89 0.53 -12.29 3.09
C GLN A 89 0.14 -11.59 1.78
N ARG A 90 -0.10 -12.40 0.75
CA ARG A 90 -0.46 -11.94 -0.59
C ARG A 90 -1.96 -11.78 -0.72
N TYR A 91 -2.37 -10.81 -1.54
CA TYR A 91 -3.79 -10.59 -1.85
C TYR A 91 -3.99 -9.93 -3.22
N VAL A 92 -5.21 -10.06 -3.72
CA VAL A 92 -5.76 -9.28 -4.83
C VAL A 92 -7.20 -8.91 -4.53
N TYR A 93 -7.76 -7.98 -5.29
CA TYR A 93 -9.19 -7.72 -5.32
C TYR A 93 -9.82 -8.50 -6.48
N GLN A 94 -10.78 -9.36 -6.17
CA GLN A 94 -11.66 -9.94 -7.19
C GLN A 94 -12.82 -8.98 -7.42
N ILE A 95 -12.97 -8.53 -8.65
CA ILE A 95 -13.94 -7.50 -9.05
C ILE A 95 -14.92 -8.11 -10.03
N VAL A 96 -16.21 -8.06 -9.73
CA VAL A 96 -17.31 -8.37 -10.64
C VAL A 96 -17.83 -7.06 -11.21
N SER A 97 -17.83 -6.90 -12.52
CA SER A 97 -18.30 -5.70 -13.21
C SER A 97 -19.82 -5.53 -13.14
N GLN A 98 -20.30 -4.28 -13.09
CA GLN A 98 -21.71 -3.95 -13.31
C GLN A 98 -22.14 -4.16 -14.78
N HIS A 99 -21.17 -4.17 -15.70
CA HIS A 99 -21.41 -4.27 -17.14
C HIS A 99 -21.03 -5.67 -17.65
N GLY A 100 -22.04 -6.57 -17.77
CA GLY A 100 -21.83 -7.94 -18.18
C GLY A 100 -21.11 -8.77 -17.09
N ALA A 101 -21.23 -10.07 -17.07
CA ALA A 101 -20.71 -10.96 -16.02
C ALA A 101 -19.17 -11.10 -16.04
N TYR A 102 -18.43 -10.00 -16.27
CA TYR A 102 -16.96 -9.99 -16.29
C TYR A 102 -16.42 -9.99 -14.87
N THR A 103 -15.61 -10.99 -14.55
CA THR A 103 -14.91 -11.09 -13.26
C THR A 103 -13.41 -11.06 -13.51
N VAL A 104 -12.69 -10.30 -12.72
CA VAL A 104 -11.24 -10.14 -12.84
C VAL A 104 -10.56 -9.97 -11.49
N ASP A 105 -9.38 -10.55 -11.33
CA ASP A 105 -8.50 -10.34 -10.20
C ASP A 105 -7.51 -9.21 -10.51
N LYS A 106 -7.43 -8.23 -9.63
CA LYS A 106 -6.57 -7.04 -9.76
C LYS A 106 -5.70 -6.88 -8.54
N ALA A 107 -4.43 -6.53 -8.78
CA ALA A 107 -3.57 -6.00 -7.74
C ALA A 107 -4.16 -4.71 -7.14
N ASP A 108 -3.80 -4.42 -5.91
CA ASP A 108 -4.20 -3.19 -5.25
C ASP A 108 -3.50 -1.97 -5.88
N PRO A 109 -4.24 -0.99 -6.40
CA PRO A 109 -3.64 0.21 -6.99
C PRO A 109 -2.93 1.10 -5.96
N VAL A 110 -3.20 0.92 -4.67
CA VAL A 110 -2.58 1.65 -3.55
C VAL A 110 -1.73 0.70 -2.68
N GLY A 111 -1.43 -0.50 -3.19
CA GLY A 111 -0.59 -1.47 -2.48
C GLY A 111 0.83 -0.96 -2.24
N PHE A 112 1.31 -1.06 -1.00
CA PHE A 112 2.65 -0.60 -0.60
C PHE A 112 3.75 -1.60 -0.96
N SER A 113 3.40 -2.85 -1.22
CA SER A 113 4.32 -3.91 -1.64
C SER A 113 3.64 -4.85 -2.61
N ALA A 114 4.42 -5.48 -3.47
CA ALA A 114 3.93 -6.42 -4.48
C ALA A 114 4.90 -7.59 -4.63
N GLU A 115 4.41 -8.69 -5.17
CA GLU A 115 5.25 -9.81 -5.60
C GLU A 115 6.20 -9.39 -6.72
N VAL A 116 7.28 -10.15 -6.85
CA VAL A 116 8.22 -9.98 -7.98
C VAL A 116 7.60 -10.58 -9.25
N SER A 117 7.67 -9.84 -10.35
CA SER A 117 7.22 -10.31 -11.67
C SER A 117 7.80 -11.68 -12.01
N PRO A 118 7.02 -12.62 -12.61
CA PRO A 118 5.71 -12.44 -13.27
C PRO A 118 4.49 -12.54 -12.33
N ALA A 119 4.66 -12.79 -11.05
CA ALA A 119 3.58 -12.74 -10.08
C ALA A 119 2.99 -11.31 -9.97
N LYS A 120 1.74 -11.17 -9.52
CA LYS A 120 0.99 -9.90 -9.62
C LYS A 120 0.23 -9.55 -8.35
N ALA A 121 0.30 -10.35 -7.30
CA ALA A 121 -0.43 -10.05 -6.08
C ALA A 121 0.23 -8.89 -5.33
N SER A 122 -0.57 -8.11 -4.64
CA SER A 122 -0.12 -7.16 -3.64
C SER A 122 0.25 -7.92 -2.36
N VAL A 123 1.11 -7.32 -1.54
CA VAL A 123 1.58 -7.90 -0.28
C VAL A 123 1.23 -6.96 0.87
N VAL A 124 0.61 -7.52 1.91
CA VAL A 124 0.30 -6.78 3.14
C VAL A 124 1.61 -6.39 3.82
N THR A 125 1.80 -5.09 4.05
CA THR A 125 3.08 -4.55 4.54
C THR A 125 2.82 -3.41 5.54
N ARG A 126 3.62 -3.35 6.61
CA ARG A 126 3.68 -2.20 7.50
C ARG A 126 4.61 -1.13 6.94
N LEU A 127 4.27 0.14 7.20
CA LEU A 127 5.08 1.30 6.87
C LEU A 127 5.62 1.99 8.13
N ASP A 128 5.95 1.22 9.15
CA ASP A 128 6.42 1.65 10.46
C ASP A 128 7.97 1.69 10.53
N TYR A 129 8.57 2.49 9.64
CA TYR A 129 10.01 2.70 9.64
C TYR A 129 10.40 3.87 10.57
N ASP A 130 11.33 3.65 11.49
CA ASP A 130 11.90 4.70 12.33
C ASP A 130 12.96 5.47 11.54
N TRP A 131 12.60 6.69 11.12
CA TRP A 131 13.47 7.60 10.39
C TRP A 131 14.38 8.35 11.37
N GLY A 132 15.62 7.94 11.52
CA GLY A 132 16.61 8.65 12.35
C GLY A 132 17.11 9.95 11.72
N ASP A 133 16.26 10.75 11.06
CA ASP A 133 16.62 11.91 10.23
C ASP A 133 16.13 13.26 10.76
N ALA A 134 15.69 13.31 12.02
CA ALA A 134 15.12 14.53 12.63
C ALA A 134 16.04 15.74 12.52
N ASP A 135 17.33 15.57 12.78
CA ASP A 135 18.33 16.65 12.70
C ASP A 135 18.50 17.16 11.27
N TRP A 136 18.49 16.24 10.29
CA TRP A 136 18.52 16.61 8.89
C TRP A 136 17.28 17.40 8.48
N LEU A 137 16.09 16.97 8.90
CA LEU A 137 14.84 17.67 8.63
C LEU A 137 14.82 19.09 9.18
N GLN A 138 15.40 19.34 10.37
CA GLN A 138 15.52 20.68 10.94
C GLN A 138 16.48 21.58 10.14
N GLN A 139 17.56 21.00 9.65
CA GLN A 139 18.62 21.76 8.96
C GLN A 139 18.37 21.93 7.46
N ARG A 140 17.55 21.07 6.83
CA ARG A 140 17.39 21.01 5.36
C ARG A 140 16.98 22.33 4.73
N ARG A 141 16.14 23.13 5.39
CA ARG A 141 15.70 24.45 4.88
C ARG A 141 16.85 25.43 4.72
N LYS A 142 17.86 25.35 5.60
CA LYS A 142 19.05 26.20 5.54
C LYS A 142 20.06 25.66 4.52
N LYS A 143 20.24 24.34 4.48
CA LYS A 143 21.23 23.69 3.60
C LYS A 143 20.77 23.62 2.15
N ASN A 144 19.46 23.46 1.91
CA ASN A 144 18.86 23.31 0.57
C ASN A 144 18.11 24.58 0.13
N ALA A 145 18.61 25.76 0.47
CA ALA A 145 18.05 27.03 -0.05
C ALA A 145 18.18 27.05 -1.58
N LEU A 146 17.23 27.70 -2.28
CA LEU A 146 17.24 27.80 -3.75
C LEU A 146 18.52 28.44 -4.32
N SER A 147 19.21 29.28 -3.50
CA SER A 147 20.48 29.92 -3.84
C SER A 147 21.72 29.13 -3.42
N ALA A 148 21.55 27.98 -2.75
CA ALA A 148 22.68 27.16 -2.32
C ALA A 148 23.30 26.42 -3.50
N PRO A 149 24.64 26.25 -3.52
CA PRO A 149 25.28 25.39 -4.51
C PRO A 149 24.82 23.95 -4.32
N GLN A 150 24.56 23.28 -5.44
CA GLN A 150 24.15 21.88 -5.46
C GLN A 150 25.12 21.05 -6.30
N SER A 151 25.41 19.84 -5.83
CA SER A 151 26.07 18.79 -6.60
C SER A 151 25.10 17.65 -6.81
N ILE A 152 24.92 17.23 -8.05
CA ILE A 152 24.00 16.14 -8.42
C ILE A 152 24.83 14.98 -8.97
N TYR A 153 24.70 13.82 -8.34
CA TYR A 153 25.29 12.58 -8.82
C TYR A 153 24.18 11.62 -9.24
N GLU A 154 24.07 11.40 -10.53
CA GLU A 154 23.09 10.47 -11.11
C GLU A 154 23.73 9.09 -11.27
N LEU A 155 23.03 8.05 -10.81
CA LEU A 155 23.50 6.68 -10.92
C LEU A 155 22.36 5.70 -11.16
N HIS A 156 22.67 4.60 -11.83
CA HIS A 156 21.78 3.47 -11.97
C HIS A 156 22.18 2.39 -10.96
N LEU A 157 21.39 2.21 -9.90
CA LEU A 157 21.71 1.33 -8.76
C LEU A 157 22.08 -0.11 -9.18
N GLY A 158 21.38 -0.65 -10.18
CA GLY A 158 21.62 -2.01 -10.64
C GLY A 158 22.95 -2.22 -11.37
N SER A 159 23.61 -1.17 -11.88
CA SER A 159 24.86 -1.26 -12.64
C SER A 159 26.03 -0.50 -12.03
N TRP A 160 25.81 0.37 -11.05
CA TRP A 160 26.83 1.20 -10.41
C TRP A 160 27.93 0.36 -9.76
N GLN A 161 27.53 -0.63 -8.97
CA GLN A 161 28.42 -1.65 -8.41
C GLN A 161 27.73 -3.01 -8.40
N ARG A 162 28.56 -4.08 -8.46
CA ARG A 162 28.10 -5.45 -8.36
C ARG A 162 28.66 -6.11 -7.11
N GLY A 163 27.96 -7.10 -6.60
CA GLY A 163 28.41 -7.99 -5.56
C GLY A 163 29.29 -9.12 -6.13
N GLU A 164 29.70 -10.01 -5.26
CA GLU A 164 30.47 -11.20 -5.61
C GLU A 164 29.74 -12.03 -6.67
N GLY A 165 30.50 -12.57 -7.64
CA GLY A 165 29.93 -13.29 -8.77
C GLY A 165 29.12 -12.46 -9.75
N GLY A 166 29.19 -11.12 -9.69
CA GLY A 166 28.48 -10.22 -10.60
C GLY A 166 27.00 -10.04 -10.26
N ARG A 167 26.52 -10.48 -9.10
CA ARG A 167 25.12 -10.33 -8.66
C ARG A 167 24.74 -8.87 -8.45
N PHE A 168 23.46 -8.56 -8.51
CA PHE A 168 22.92 -7.27 -8.07
C PHE A 168 23.04 -7.12 -6.55
N LEU A 169 23.37 -5.91 -6.12
CA LEU A 169 23.35 -5.54 -4.71
C LEU A 169 21.92 -5.18 -4.30
N SER A 170 21.54 -5.48 -3.07
CA SER A 170 20.33 -4.93 -2.45
C SER A 170 20.52 -3.45 -2.11
N TYR A 171 19.45 -2.72 -1.89
CA TYR A 171 19.51 -1.33 -1.44
C TYR A 171 20.28 -1.16 -0.13
N ARG A 172 20.17 -2.14 0.79
CA ARG A 172 20.91 -2.14 2.07
C ARG A 172 22.41 -2.31 1.89
N GLU A 173 22.83 -3.03 0.86
CA GLU A 173 24.26 -3.21 0.52
C GLU A 173 24.83 -2.02 -0.25
N VAL A 174 24.00 -1.36 -1.07
CA VAL A 174 24.42 -0.18 -1.85
C VAL A 174 24.57 1.05 -0.97
N ALA A 175 23.64 1.27 0.00
CA ALA A 175 23.57 2.49 0.78
C ALA A 175 24.90 2.85 1.48
N PRO A 176 25.57 1.98 2.26
CA PRO A 176 26.84 2.34 2.90
C PRO A 176 27.93 2.65 1.87
N ARG A 177 28.03 1.89 0.79
CA ARG A 177 29.03 2.12 -0.26
C ARG A 177 28.86 3.45 -0.97
N LEU A 178 27.58 3.86 -1.19
CA LEU A 178 27.26 5.14 -1.80
C LEU A 178 27.56 6.31 -0.86
N CYS A 179 27.38 6.13 0.45
CA CYS A 179 27.72 7.16 1.44
C CYS A 179 29.23 7.36 1.60
N GLU A 180 30.05 6.32 1.35
CA GLU A 180 31.50 6.39 1.40
C GLU A 180 32.09 7.00 0.11
N TYR A 181 31.42 6.86 -1.02
CA TYR A 181 31.84 7.38 -2.32
C TYR A 181 31.67 8.89 -2.41
#